data_2319b2bbd993010576e286ad54977289
#
_entry.id   2319b2bbd993010576e286ad54977289
#
_cell.length_a   1.000
_cell.length_b   1.000
_cell.length_c   1.000
_cell.angle_alpha   90.00
_cell.angle_beta   90.00
_cell.angle_gamma   90.00
#
_symmetry.space_group_name_H-M   'P 1'
#
loop_
_entity.id
_entity.type
_entity.pdbx_description
1 polymer ?
#
loop_
_entity_poly.entity_id
_entity_poly.type
_entity_poly.pdbx_seq_one_letter_code
_entity_poly.pdbx_strand_id
1 'polypeptide(L)'
;MDLHDTDPRVDALLAVRCQLGERDAFDDLIRRWAQPLRRHVARVAGDAHAADELVQDIWLRVVQGIGRLQDPRKFRPWLFGIAHRRLMDELRERYASPAMDDATALDALAADAPDADRALVVRELERGLARLPAGERDVLSLFYLEELSLADTAQALSVPVGTVKSRLFRARQLLRRQLTGESHG
;
A
#
# COMPACT_ATOMS: atom_id res chain seq x y z
N MET A 1 -12.48 16.24 1.98
CA MET A 1 -12.32 15.02 1.19
C MET A 1 -11.29 15.32 0.10
N ASP A 2 -10.02 15.40 0.52
CA ASP A 2 -8.92 15.52 -0.43
C ASP A 2 -8.67 14.13 -1.00
N LEU A 3 -9.44 13.80 -2.04
CA LEU A 3 -9.04 12.82 -3.02
C LEU A 3 -7.73 13.40 -3.57
N HIS A 4 -6.61 12.76 -3.25
CA HIS A 4 -5.30 13.17 -3.71
C HIS A 4 -5.40 13.53 -5.18
N ASP A 5 -5.05 14.77 -5.52
CA ASP A 5 -4.84 15.19 -6.90
C ASP A 5 -3.65 14.39 -7.46
N THR A 6 -3.93 13.12 -7.74
CA THR A 6 -2.97 12.15 -8.26
C THR A 6 -3.00 12.19 -9.78
N ASP A 7 -2.78 13.39 -10.36
CA ASP A 7 -2.56 13.47 -11.79
C ASP A 7 -1.29 12.67 -12.13
N PRO A 8 -1.40 11.55 -12.87
CA PRO A 8 -0.25 10.73 -13.24
C PRO A 8 0.79 11.48 -14.08
N ARG A 9 0.40 12.61 -14.69
CA ARG A 9 1.30 13.46 -15.46
C ARG A 9 2.27 14.21 -14.56
N VAL A 10 1.79 14.65 -13.39
CA VAL A 10 2.63 15.30 -12.38
C VAL A 10 3.66 14.31 -11.84
N ASP A 11 3.24 13.08 -11.54
CA ASP A 11 4.15 12.04 -11.08
C ASP A 11 5.21 11.71 -12.14
N ALA A 12 4.81 11.62 -13.42
CA ALA A 12 5.73 11.38 -14.51
C ALA A 12 6.74 12.53 -14.67
N LEU A 13 6.28 13.78 -14.59
CA LEU A 13 7.17 14.94 -14.66
C LEU A 13 8.17 14.97 -13.51
N LEU A 14 7.72 14.76 -12.28
CA LEU A 14 8.57 14.69 -11.10
C LEU A 14 9.59 13.56 -11.22
N ALA A 15 9.18 12.39 -11.71
CA ALA A 15 10.09 11.26 -11.92
C ALA A 15 11.20 11.62 -12.94
N VAL A 16 10.87 12.28 -14.06
CA VAL A 16 11.87 12.76 -15.05
C VAL A 16 12.83 13.76 -14.40
N ARG A 17 12.32 14.73 -13.66
CA ARG A 17 13.16 15.74 -12.97
C ARG A 17 14.09 15.10 -11.94
N CYS A 18 13.59 14.09 -11.19
CA CYS A 18 14.44 13.30 -10.29
C CYS A 18 15.54 12.54 -11.06
N GLN A 19 15.23 11.97 -12.23
CA GLN A 19 16.24 11.32 -13.09
C GLN A 19 17.32 12.27 -13.57
N LEU A 20 17.00 13.55 -13.73
CA LEU A 20 17.95 14.63 -14.06
C LEU A 20 18.74 15.11 -12.84
N GLY A 21 18.48 14.58 -11.64
CA GLY A 21 19.20 14.91 -10.41
C GLY A 21 18.70 16.18 -9.72
N GLU A 22 17.51 16.67 -10.05
CA GLU A 22 16.92 17.84 -9.40
C GLU A 22 16.47 17.52 -7.98
N ARG A 23 17.11 18.09 -6.96
CA ARG A 23 16.82 17.84 -5.54
C ARG A 23 15.40 18.24 -5.16
N ASP A 24 14.95 19.40 -5.60
CA ASP A 24 13.61 19.91 -5.30
C ASP A 24 12.49 18.96 -5.82
N ALA A 25 12.75 18.26 -6.92
CA ALA A 25 11.82 17.28 -7.47
C ALA A 25 11.69 16.05 -6.56
N PHE A 26 12.76 15.63 -5.87
CA PHE A 26 12.69 14.57 -4.86
C PHE A 26 11.86 15.01 -3.66
N ASP A 27 12.05 16.24 -3.18
CA ASP A 27 11.27 16.78 -2.06
C ASP A 27 9.78 16.87 -2.41
N ASP A 28 9.46 17.29 -3.64
CA ASP A 28 8.09 17.33 -4.16
C ASP A 28 7.49 15.93 -4.24
N LEU A 29 8.25 14.95 -4.74
CA LEU A 29 7.82 13.56 -4.88
C LEU A 29 7.56 12.93 -3.49
N ILE A 30 8.47 13.16 -2.54
CA ILE A 30 8.31 12.67 -1.17
C ILE A 30 7.09 13.32 -0.52
N ARG A 31 6.93 14.65 -0.58
CA ARG A 31 5.76 15.33 -0.02
C ARG A 31 4.43 14.78 -0.56
N ARG A 32 4.41 14.46 -1.85
CA ARG A 32 3.23 13.93 -2.52
C ARG A 32 2.90 12.51 -2.10
N TRP A 33 3.91 11.66 -1.95
CA TRP A 33 3.73 10.22 -1.78
C TRP A 33 4.03 9.68 -0.38
N ALA A 34 4.60 10.48 0.54
CA ALA A 34 4.97 10.00 1.87
C ALA A 34 3.76 9.47 2.66
N GLN A 35 2.67 10.23 2.69
CA GLN A 35 1.47 9.81 3.43
C GLN A 35 0.70 8.66 2.77
N PRO A 36 0.43 8.67 1.44
CA PRO A 36 -0.14 7.52 0.77
C PRO A 36 0.67 6.24 0.98
N LEU A 37 1.98 6.30 0.76
CA LEU A 37 2.88 5.17 0.95
C LEU A 37 2.86 4.65 2.39
N ARG A 38 2.96 5.55 3.37
CA ARG A 38 2.92 5.19 4.79
C ARG A 38 1.61 4.48 5.17
N ARG A 39 0.47 5.01 4.72
CA ARG A 39 -0.85 4.38 4.96
C ARG A 39 -0.94 3.00 4.34
N HIS A 40 -0.44 2.84 3.11
CA HIS A 40 -0.40 1.55 2.43
C HIS A 40 0.48 0.55 3.21
N VAL A 41 1.71 0.95 3.55
CA VAL A 41 2.66 0.11 4.28
C VAL A 41 2.11 -0.29 5.65
N ALA A 42 1.59 0.65 6.44
CA ALA A 42 0.99 0.37 7.75
C ALA A 42 -0.18 -0.62 7.64
N ARG A 43 -1.03 -0.45 6.64
CA ARG A 43 -2.17 -1.34 6.39
C ARG A 43 -1.73 -2.75 6.06
N VAL A 44 -0.72 -2.91 5.19
CA VAL A 44 -0.26 -4.25 4.76
C VAL A 44 0.61 -4.92 5.83
N ALA A 45 1.50 -4.18 6.48
CA ALA A 45 2.33 -4.70 7.56
C ALA A 45 1.51 -5.08 8.81
N GLY A 46 0.38 -4.39 9.05
CA GLY A 46 -0.43 -4.57 10.25
C GLY A 46 0.17 -3.94 11.52
N ASP A 47 1.22 -3.13 11.36
CA ASP A 47 1.97 -2.50 12.44
C ASP A 47 2.39 -1.10 12.00
N ALA A 48 1.88 -0.08 12.70
CA ALA A 48 2.14 1.32 12.35
C ALA A 48 3.58 1.75 12.71
N HIS A 49 4.19 1.15 13.74
CA HIS A 49 5.54 1.51 14.16
C HIS A 49 6.58 0.96 13.17
N ALA A 50 6.46 -0.32 12.82
CA ALA A 50 7.30 -0.92 11.78
C ALA A 50 7.12 -0.25 10.40
N ALA A 51 5.96 0.38 10.15
CA ALA A 51 5.72 1.07 8.89
C ALA A 51 6.67 2.23 8.66
N ASP A 52 7.06 2.96 9.69
CA ASP A 52 7.93 4.14 9.54
C ASP A 52 9.35 3.75 9.12
N GLU A 53 9.89 2.68 9.67
CA GLU A 53 11.20 2.13 9.28
C GLU A 53 11.15 1.58 7.83
N LEU A 54 10.08 0.84 7.51
CA LEU A 54 9.87 0.30 6.17
C LEU A 54 9.75 1.41 5.11
N VAL A 55 9.04 2.49 5.43
CA VAL A 55 8.88 3.64 4.52
C VAL A 55 10.22 4.32 4.26
N GLN A 56 11.07 4.49 5.27
CA GLN A 56 12.41 5.04 5.09
C GLN A 56 13.25 4.16 4.14
N ASP A 57 13.26 2.84 4.35
CA ASP A 57 13.99 1.90 3.49
C ASP A 57 13.44 1.92 2.04
N ILE A 58 12.11 2.00 1.89
CA ILE A 58 11.48 2.13 0.57
C ILE A 58 11.95 3.41 -0.13
N TRP A 59 11.97 4.56 0.56
CA TRP A 59 12.43 5.81 -0.03
C TRP A 59 13.91 5.77 -0.42
N LEU A 60 14.76 5.14 0.38
CA LEU A 60 16.17 4.94 0.00
C LEU A 60 16.28 4.14 -1.31
N ARG A 61 15.48 3.09 -1.46
CA ARG A 61 15.43 2.29 -2.70
C ARG A 61 14.86 3.07 -3.89
N VAL A 62 13.89 3.96 -3.65
CA VAL A 62 13.35 4.88 -4.67
C VAL A 62 14.44 5.81 -5.18
N VAL A 63 15.16 6.47 -4.28
CA VAL A 63 16.26 7.40 -4.63
C VAL A 63 17.35 6.68 -5.44
N GLN A 64 17.74 5.48 -5.02
CA GLN A 64 18.76 4.68 -5.70
C GLN A 64 18.30 4.10 -7.04
N GLY A 65 16.99 3.89 -7.19
CA GLY A 65 16.42 3.18 -8.34
C GLY A 65 15.76 4.05 -9.39
N ILE A 66 15.39 5.30 -9.08
CA ILE A 66 14.57 6.13 -9.97
C ILE A 66 15.24 6.40 -11.33
N GLY A 67 16.56 6.49 -11.35
CA GLY A 67 17.33 6.63 -12.59
C GLY A 67 17.19 5.43 -13.56
N ARG A 68 16.72 4.29 -13.07
CA ARG A 68 16.48 3.07 -13.88
C ARG A 68 15.02 2.87 -14.27
N LEU A 69 14.13 3.78 -13.85
CA LEU A 69 12.71 3.74 -14.23
C LEU A 69 12.58 4.07 -15.72
N GLN A 70 12.29 3.07 -16.54
CA GLN A 70 12.24 3.20 -18.01
C GLN A 70 11.08 4.08 -18.50
N ASP A 71 9.90 3.95 -17.88
CA ASP A 71 8.72 4.74 -18.22
C ASP A 71 8.27 5.57 -16.99
N PRO A 72 8.56 6.88 -16.95
CA PRO A 72 8.16 7.76 -15.84
C PRO A 72 6.65 7.76 -15.57
N ARG A 73 5.82 7.48 -16.58
CA ARG A 73 4.35 7.35 -16.39
C ARG A 73 3.97 6.15 -15.53
N LYS A 74 4.89 5.20 -15.36
CA LYS A 74 4.75 4.02 -14.51
C LYS A 74 5.36 4.22 -13.11
N PHE A 75 5.59 5.47 -12.70
CA PHE A 75 6.15 5.76 -11.39
C PHE A 75 5.32 5.12 -10.25
N ARG A 76 3.99 5.28 -10.26
CA ARG A 76 3.13 4.73 -9.20
C ARG A 76 3.24 3.20 -9.06
N PRO A 77 2.98 2.39 -10.09
CA PRO A 77 3.14 0.94 -9.98
C PRO A 77 4.57 0.53 -9.66
N TRP A 78 5.58 1.28 -10.07
CA TRP A 78 6.97 1.03 -9.73
C TRP A 78 7.26 1.32 -8.25
N LEU A 79 6.79 2.45 -7.70
CA LEU A 79 6.89 2.80 -6.28
C LEU A 79 6.25 1.70 -5.40
N PHE A 80 5.01 1.34 -5.69
CA PHE A 80 4.30 0.30 -4.94
C PHE A 80 4.91 -1.09 -5.17
N GLY A 81 5.58 -1.31 -6.30
CA GLY A 81 6.36 -2.52 -6.52
C GLY A 81 7.59 -2.63 -5.61
N ILE A 82 8.26 -1.51 -5.31
CA ILE A 82 9.33 -1.46 -4.30
C ILE A 82 8.74 -1.73 -2.91
N ALA A 83 7.61 -1.09 -2.58
CA ALA A 83 6.93 -1.27 -1.31
C ALA A 83 6.50 -2.73 -1.11
N HIS A 84 5.85 -3.34 -2.10
CA HIS A 84 5.44 -4.75 -2.06
C HIS A 84 6.61 -5.69 -1.76
N ARG A 85 7.71 -5.57 -2.49
CA ARG A 85 8.90 -6.43 -2.27
C ARG A 85 9.42 -6.29 -0.85
N ARG A 86 9.59 -5.05 -0.36
CA ARG A 86 10.11 -4.82 1.00
C ARG A 86 9.15 -5.33 2.08
N LEU A 87 7.84 -5.15 1.89
CA LEU A 87 6.81 -5.68 2.78
C LEU A 87 6.83 -7.22 2.83
N MET A 88 6.94 -7.87 1.67
CA MET A 88 6.99 -9.33 1.63
C MET A 88 8.28 -9.90 2.23
N ASP A 89 9.40 -9.19 2.11
CA ASP A 89 10.66 -9.55 2.78
C ASP A 89 10.50 -9.47 4.29
N GLU A 90 10.00 -8.34 4.81
CA GLU A 90 9.73 -8.13 6.23
C GLU A 90 8.80 -9.19 6.83
N LEU A 91 7.69 -9.48 6.14
CA LEU A 91 6.75 -10.50 6.60
C LEU A 91 7.40 -11.88 6.63
N ARG A 92 8.24 -12.22 5.64
CA ARG A 92 8.98 -13.49 5.65
C ARG A 92 9.96 -13.56 6.83
N GLU A 93 10.67 -12.49 7.12
CA GLU A 93 11.60 -12.40 8.26
C GLU A 93 10.87 -12.58 9.60
N ARG A 94 9.72 -11.92 9.78
CA ARG A 94 8.88 -12.08 10.98
C ARG A 94 8.36 -13.50 11.16
N TYR A 95 7.89 -14.15 10.09
CA TYR A 95 7.40 -15.53 10.16
C TYR A 95 8.52 -16.58 10.27
N ALA A 96 9.76 -16.25 9.89
CA ALA A 96 10.90 -17.12 10.07
C ALA A 96 11.49 -17.05 11.48
N SER A 97 11.24 -15.99 12.24
CA SER A 97 11.67 -15.83 13.63
C SER A 97 10.59 -16.36 14.57
N PRO A 98 10.85 -17.37 15.42
CA PRO A 98 9.86 -17.91 16.35
C PRO A 98 9.74 -17.01 17.58
N ALA A 99 9.27 -15.80 17.45
CA ALA A 99 9.02 -14.89 18.57
C ALA A 99 7.78 -14.04 18.31
N MET A 100 6.77 -14.35 19.10
CA MET A 100 5.61 -13.55 19.49
C MET A 100 4.59 -13.21 18.39
N ASP A 101 3.50 -14.00 18.42
CA ASP A 101 2.14 -13.58 18.12
C ASP A 101 1.79 -12.37 19.03
N ASP A 102 2.11 -11.19 18.62
CA ASP A 102 1.48 -9.98 19.12
C ASP A 102 0.82 -9.30 17.92
N ALA A 103 -0.41 -9.70 17.67
CA ALA A 103 -1.32 -8.98 16.79
C ALA A 103 -1.64 -7.65 17.48
N THR A 104 -0.69 -6.73 17.43
CA THR A 104 -0.92 -5.34 17.83
C THR A 104 -1.98 -4.78 16.91
N ALA A 105 -3.16 -4.58 17.49
CA ALA A 105 -4.27 -3.91 16.85
C ALA A 105 -3.76 -2.61 16.22
N LEU A 106 -4.04 -2.42 14.93
CA LEU A 106 -3.88 -1.13 14.28
C LEU A 106 -4.63 -0.09 15.13
N ASP A 107 -3.86 0.77 15.80
CA ASP A 107 -4.40 2.03 16.28
C ASP A 107 -4.88 2.77 15.02
N ALA A 108 -6.19 2.89 14.89
CA ALA A 108 -6.82 3.52 13.74
C ALA A 108 -6.18 4.88 13.54
N LEU A 109 -5.55 5.11 12.39
CA LEU A 109 -5.21 6.45 11.94
C LEU A 109 -6.51 7.24 11.96
N ALA A 110 -6.68 8.07 12.99
CA ALA A 110 -7.86 8.89 13.18
C ALA A 110 -7.98 9.84 11.99
N ALA A 111 -8.82 9.47 11.04
CA ALA A 111 -9.36 10.44 10.11
C ALA A 111 -10.37 11.25 10.91
N ASP A 112 -10.18 12.56 11.01
CA ASP A 112 -11.19 13.50 11.46
C ASP A 112 -12.44 13.35 10.57
N ALA A 113 -13.38 12.52 11.02
CA ALA A 113 -14.62 12.29 10.30
C ALA A 113 -15.73 13.06 11.01
N PRO A 114 -16.39 14.01 10.33
CA PRO A 114 -17.49 14.78 10.91
C PRO A 114 -18.78 13.97 11.10
N ASP A 115 -18.77 12.66 10.78
CA ASP A 115 -19.92 11.78 10.84
C ASP A 115 -19.55 10.50 11.60
N ALA A 116 -20.12 10.32 12.81
CA ALA A 116 -19.85 9.20 13.70
C ALA A 116 -20.19 7.84 13.06
N ASP A 117 -21.28 7.78 12.27
CA ASP A 117 -21.70 6.56 11.59
C ASP A 117 -20.70 6.18 10.49
N ARG A 118 -20.21 7.16 9.74
CA ARG A 118 -19.18 6.94 8.72
C ARG A 118 -17.86 6.50 9.33
N ALA A 119 -17.47 7.08 10.47
CA ALA A 119 -16.26 6.67 11.19
C ALA A 119 -16.36 5.22 11.68
N LEU A 120 -17.55 4.78 12.13
CA LEU A 120 -17.78 3.39 12.53
C LEU A 120 -17.61 2.41 11.36
N VAL A 121 -18.23 2.71 10.22
CA VAL A 121 -18.13 1.90 9.00
C VAL A 121 -16.67 1.80 8.52
N VAL A 122 -15.91 2.90 8.54
CA VAL A 122 -14.49 2.91 8.17
C VAL A 122 -13.68 2.02 9.12
N ARG A 123 -13.91 2.13 10.44
CA ARG A 123 -13.23 1.27 11.43
C ARG A 123 -13.54 -0.21 11.25
N GLU A 124 -14.79 -0.56 10.94
CA GLU A 124 -15.17 -1.94 10.67
C GLU A 124 -14.48 -2.48 9.41
N LEU A 125 -14.41 -1.67 8.35
CA LEU A 125 -13.69 -2.00 7.13
C LEU A 125 -12.19 -2.21 7.40
N GLU A 126 -11.56 -1.31 8.15
CA GLU A 126 -10.15 -1.43 8.53
C GLU A 126 -9.88 -2.69 9.36
N ARG A 127 -10.75 -3.01 10.32
CA ARG A 127 -10.66 -4.26 11.10
C ARG A 127 -10.83 -5.49 10.20
N GLY A 128 -11.76 -5.44 9.26
CA GLY A 128 -11.95 -6.52 8.27
C GLY A 128 -10.71 -6.71 7.40
N LEU A 129 -10.13 -5.62 6.92
CA LEU A 129 -8.88 -5.65 6.14
C LEU A 129 -7.71 -6.20 6.97
N ALA A 130 -7.57 -5.80 8.23
CA ALA A 130 -6.50 -6.26 9.11
C ALA A 130 -6.49 -7.78 9.31
N ARG A 131 -7.65 -8.43 9.25
CA ARG A 131 -7.80 -9.89 9.39
C ARG A 131 -7.50 -10.67 8.09
N LEU A 132 -7.34 -9.98 6.97
CA LEU A 132 -6.98 -10.64 5.72
C LEU A 132 -5.50 -11.06 5.72
N PRO A 133 -5.15 -12.15 5.05
CA PRO A 133 -3.75 -12.44 4.74
C PRO A 133 -3.11 -11.26 4.01
N ALA A 134 -1.82 -11.02 4.26
CA ALA A 134 -1.11 -9.84 3.76
C ALA A 134 -1.20 -9.68 2.23
N GLY A 135 -1.11 -10.77 1.47
CA GLY A 135 -1.20 -10.72 0.01
C GLY A 135 -2.59 -10.31 -0.51
N GLU A 136 -3.67 -10.73 0.16
CA GLU A 136 -5.04 -10.33 -0.14
C GLU A 136 -5.31 -8.89 0.27
N ARG A 137 -4.74 -8.46 1.39
CA ARG A 137 -4.82 -7.08 1.89
C ARG A 137 -4.09 -6.12 0.95
N ASP A 138 -2.91 -6.52 0.47
CA ASP A 138 -2.09 -5.73 -0.45
C ASP A 138 -2.79 -5.53 -1.80
N VAL A 139 -3.30 -6.59 -2.42
CA VAL A 139 -3.99 -6.47 -3.71
C VAL A 139 -5.26 -5.62 -3.63
N LEU A 140 -6.03 -5.71 -2.52
CA LEU A 140 -7.19 -4.82 -2.30
C LEU A 140 -6.76 -3.37 -2.12
N SER A 141 -5.71 -3.14 -1.32
CA SER A 141 -5.17 -1.80 -1.08
C SER A 141 -4.73 -1.15 -2.39
N LEU A 142 -3.90 -1.83 -3.18
CA LEU A 142 -3.40 -1.31 -4.45
C LEU A 142 -4.52 -0.99 -5.45
N PHE A 143 -5.51 -1.87 -5.56
CA PHE A 143 -6.57 -1.69 -6.55
C PHE A 143 -7.64 -0.69 -6.13
N TYR A 144 -8.11 -0.73 -4.87
CA TYR A 144 -9.23 0.11 -4.41
C TYR A 144 -8.82 1.39 -3.71
N LEU A 145 -7.70 1.40 -3.00
CA LEU A 145 -7.29 2.55 -2.18
C LEU A 145 -6.22 3.39 -2.88
N GLU A 146 -5.33 2.73 -3.60
CA GLU A 146 -4.31 3.41 -4.41
C GLU A 146 -4.75 3.56 -5.88
N GLU A 147 -5.95 3.09 -6.24
CA GLU A 147 -6.58 3.25 -7.55
C GLU A 147 -5.72 2.81 -8.74
N LEU A 148 -4.88 1.78 -8.52
CA LEU A 148 -4.08 1.21 -9.60
C LEU A 148 -4.97 0.40 -10.54
N SER A 149 -4.73 0.49 -11.85
CA SER A 149 -5.36 -0.40 -12.81
C SER A 149 -5.00 -1.86 -12.56
N LEU A 150 -5.77 -2.82 -13.09
CA LEU A 150 -5.41 -4.23 -13.00
C LEU A 150 -4.01 -4.53 -13.57
N ALA A 151 -3.63 -3.84 -14.64
CA ALA A 151 -2.31 -3.99 -15.25
C ALA A 151 -1.21 -3.41 -14.37
N ASP A 152 -1.43 -2.23 -13.77
CA ASP A 152 -0.48 -1.59 -12.87
C ASP A 152 -0.35 -2.36 -11.54
N THR A 153 -1.46 -2.90 -11.01
CA THR A 153 -1.43 -3.80 -9.85
C THR A 153 -0.63 -5.07 -10.15
N ALA A 154 -0.81 -5.66 -11.33
CA ALA A 154 -0.06 -6.83 -11.77
C ALA A 154 1.45 -6.52 -11.88
N GLN A 155 1.79 -5.35 -12.40
CA GLN A 155 3.17 -4.88 -12.47
C GLN A 155 3.76 -4.68 -11.06
N ALA A 156 3.05 -3.99 -10.16
CA ALA A 156 3.50 -3.75 -8.79
C ALA A 156 3.74 -5.06 -8.03
N LEU A 157 2.81 -6.01 -8.13
CA LEU A 157 2.92 -7.31 -7.47
C LEU A 157 3.82 -8.31 -8.20
N SER A 158 4.31 -7.97 -9.39
CA SER A 158 5.11 -8.86 -10.26
C SER A 158 4.41 -10.21 -10.55
N VAL A 159 3.11 -10.17 -10.83
CA VAL A 159 2.27 -11.34 -11.14
C VAL A 159 1.43 -11.12 -12.40
N PRO A 160 0.95 -12.19 -13.07
CA PRO A 160 0.02 -12.04 -14.19
C PRO A 160 -1.29 -11.34 -13.79
N VAL A 161 -1.92 -10.59 -14.72
CA VAL A 161 -3.22 -9.93 -14.51
C VAL A 161 -4.30 -10.92 -14.08
N GLY A 162 -4.29 -12.15 -14.61
CA GLY A 162 -5.20 -13.22 -14.18
C GLY A 162 -5.05 -13.56 -12.70
N THR A 163 -3.83 -13.55 -12.18
CA THR A 163 -3.55 -13.75 -10.75
C THR A 163 -4.09 -12.59 -9.90
N VAL A 164 -3.98 -11.35 -10.38
CA VAL A 164 -4.59 -10.19 -9.70
C VAL A 164 -6.11 -10.35 -9.59
N LYS A 165 -6.77 -10.72 -10.68
CA LYS A 165 -8.23 -10.94 -10.71
C LYS A 165 -8.66 -12.02 -9.71
N SER A 166 -7.97 -13.16 -9.67
CA SER A 166 -8.29 -14.26 -8.75
C SER A 166 -8.02 -13.88 -7.29
N ARG A 167 -6.91 -13.17 -7.00
CA ARG A 167 -6.63 -12.66 -5.65
C ARG A 167 -7.66 -11.62 -5.21
N LEU A 168 -8.06 -10.67 -6.07
CA LEU A 168 -9.12 -9.70 -5.77
C LEU A 168 -10.46 -10.39 -5.49
N PHE A 169 -10.80 -11.41 -6.25
CA PHE A 169 -12.03 -12.18 -6.02
C PHE A 169 -12.00 -12.85 -4.64
N ARG A 170 -10.93 -13.56 -4.33
CA ARG A 170 -10.74 -14.24 -3.04
C ARG A 170 -10.71 -13.26 -1.87
N ALA A 171 -9.96 -12.16 -2.01
CA ALA A 171 -9.87 -11.13 -0.98
C ALA A 171 -11.23 -10.48 -0.66
N ARG A 172 -12.05 -10.19 -1.70
CA ARG A 172 -13.42 -9.68 -1.51
C ARG A 172 -14.32 -10.68 -0.78
N GLN A 173 -14.21 -11.97 -1.10
CA GLN A 173 -14.99 -12.98 -0.40
C GLN A 173 -14.59 -13.09 1.08
N LEU A 174 -13.29 -13.08 1.36
CA LEU A 174 -12.78 -13.10 2.74
C LEU A 174 -13.23 -11.86 3.50
N LEU A 175 -13.11 -10.68 2.91
CA LEU A 175 -13.53 -9.43 3.53
C LEU A 175 -15.05 -9.42 3.81
N ARG A 176 -15.86 -9.87 2.87
CA ARG A 176 -17.30 -9.99 3.05
C ARG A 176 -17.64 -10.87 4.24
N ARG A 177 -17.01 -12.04 4.37
CA ARG A 177 -17.21 -12.94 5.52
C ARG A 177 -16.86 -12.26 6.84
N GLN A 178 -15.77 -11.50 6.89
CA GLN A 178 -15.36 -10.76 8.08
C GLN A 178 -16.36 -9.67 8.49
N LEU A 179 -16.99 -8.99 7.51
CA LEU A 179 -17.96 -7.93 7.75
C LEU A 179 -19.37 -8.47 8.09
N THR A 180 -19.76 -9.62 7.52
CA THR A 180 -21.09 -10.22 7.77
C THR A 180 -21.13 -11.11 9.01
N GLY A 181 -20.01 -11.31 9.69
CA GLY A 181 -19.96 -12.16 10.89
C GLY A 181 -20.15 -13.66 10.62
N GLU A 182 -20.13 -14.10 9.35
CA GLU A 182 -20.19 -15.50 8.96
C GLU A 182 -18.86 -16.19 9.29
N SER A 183 -18.61 -16.37 10.57
CA SER A 183 -17.58 -17.29 11.06
C SER A 183 -18.03 -18.72 10.76
N HIS A 184 -17.14 -19.52 10.20
CA HIS A 184 -17.37 -20.94 9.98
C HIS A 184 -17.75 -21.61 11.29
N GLY A 185 -18.97 -22.20 11.34
CA GLY A 185 -19.24 -23.35 12.18
C GLY A 185 -18.56 -24.57 11.57
#